data_3daa9abafa79a9cf7b024824dfe47158
#
_entry.id   3daa9abafa79a9cf7b024824dfe47158
#
_cell.length_a   1.000
_cell.length_b   1.000
_cell.length_c   1.000
_cell.angle_alpha   90.00
_cell.angle_beta   90.00
_cell.angle_gamma   90.00
#
_symmetry.space_group_name_H-M   'P 1'
#
loop_
_entity.id
_entity.type
_entity.pdbx_description
1 polymer ?
#
loop_
_entity_poly.entity_id
_entity_poly.type
_entity_poly.pdbx_seq_one_letter_code
_entity_poly.pdbx_strand_id
1 'polypeptide(L)'
;MLIDSQSVKTNYEGEERGFHGGKKIKGRSRQIAVDTEGNVWAVHVHAANNADTVEGCVVADLALADLQTVRGVCADKGYRGTFFNHVRDGWKLDVHISGREGKGFEVEPKRWVVERTFSWFNGQRRLSKDYEKDTTSSEAMIYIASISRLVRGHSFN
;
A
#
# COMPACT_ATOMS: atom_id res chain seq x y z
N MET A 1 6.16 7.45 7.55
CA MET A 1 5.83 6.48 6.49
C MET A 1 4.32 6.23 6.50
N LEU A 2 3.70 6.04 5.35
CA LEU A 2 2.28 5.72 5.23
C LEU A 2 2.13 4.35 4.56
N ILE A 3 1.20 3.53 5.07
CA ILE A 3 0.93 2.19 4.53
C ILE A 3 -0.57 2.07 4.25
N ASP A 4 -0.89 1.54 3.07
CA ASP A 4 -2.28 1.26 2.66
C ASP A 4 -2.31 0.19 1.57
N SER A 5 -3.50 -0.33 1.27
CA SER A 5 -3.73 -1.38 0.27
C SER A 5 -4.76 -1.00 -0.79
N GLN A 6 -4.51 -1.44 -2.00
CA GLN A 6 -5.45 -1.35 -3.11
C GLN A 6 -5.74 -2.73 -3.67
N SER A 7 -7.01 -3.15 -3.66
CA SER A 7 -7.42 -4.39 -4.34
C SER A 7 -7.70 -4.13 -5.81
N VAL A 8 -7.15 -4.97 -6.68
CA VAL A 8 -7.29 -4.89 -8.14
C VAL A 8 -7.71 -6.22 -8.74
N LYS A 9 -8.45 -6.16 -9.84
CA LYS A 9 -8.78 -7.36 -10.62
C LYS A 9 -7.52 -7.89 -11.29
N THR A 10 -7.38 -9.22 -11.33
CA THR A 10 -6.33 -9.91 -12.10
C THR A 10 -6.91 -10.58 -13.33
N ASN A 11 -6.06 -10.90 -14.30
CA ASN A 11 -6.39 -11.86 -15.34
C ASN A 11 -6.67 -13.24 -14.73
N TYR A 12 -7.37 -14.09 -15.47
CA TYR A 12 -7.79 -15.38 -14.93
C TYR A 12 -6.62 -16.36 -14.68
N GLU A 13 -5.50 -16.19 -15.37
CA GLU A 13 -4.28 -17.01 -15.23
C GLU A 13 -3.33 -16.53 -14.12
N GLY A 14 -3.64 -15.43 -13.45
CA GLY A 14 -2.79 -14.91 -12.37
C GLY A 14 -2.74 -15.88 -11.17
N GLU A 15 -1.54 -16.14 -10.70
CA GLU A 15 -1.29 -16.86 -9.44
C GLU A 15 -1.72 -15.99 -8.25
N GLU A 16 -1.90 -16.58 -7.09
CA GLU A 16 -2.30 -15.87 -5.86
C GLU A 16 -3.50 -14.95 -6.03
N ARG A 17 -4.61 -15.48 -6.55
CA ARG A 17 -5.87 -14.77 -6.67
C ARG A 17 -6.81 -15.12 -5.53
N GLY A 18 -7.39 -14.09 -4.93
CA GLY A 18 -8.41 -14.25 -3.91
C GLY A 18 -9.65 -13.40 -4.17
N PHE A 19 -10.74 -13.68 -3.46
CA PHE A 19 -11.96 -12.89 -3.51
C PHE A 19 -12.10 -12.02 -2.26
N HIS A 20 -12.00 -10.70 -2.43
CA HIS A 20 -12.24 -9.74 -1.36
C HIS A 20 -13.75 -9.50 -1.20
N GLY A 21 -14.35 -10.11 -0.18
CA GLY A 21 -15.81 -10.07 0.03
C GLY A 21 -16.37 -8.66 0.20
N GLY A 22 -15.69 -7.80 0.95
CA GLY A 22 -16.13 -6.41 1.20
C GLY A 22 -16.05 -5.51 -0.03
N LYS A 23 -14.99 -5.63 -0.83
CA LYS A 23 -14.80 -4.85 -2.06
C LYS A 23 -15.40 -5.53 -3.30
N LYS A 24 -15.85 -6.78 -3.18
CA LYS A 24 -16.38 -7.63 -4.28
C LYS A 24 -15.41 -7.73 -5.47
N ILE A 25 -14.11 -7.82 -5.19
CA ILE A 25 -13.05 -7.91 -6.19
C ILE A 25 -12.44 -9.32 -6.10
N LYS A 26 -12.33 -9.99 -7.25
CA LYS A 26 -11.54 -11.21 -7.42
C LYS A 26 -10.23 -10.83 -8.07
N GLY A 27 -9.12 -10.98 -7.31
CA GLY A 27 -7.81 -10.55 -7.79
C GLY A 27 -6.77 -10.53 -6.68
N ARG A 28 -5.94 -9.51 -6.69
CA ARG A 28 -4.85 -9.27 -5.75
C ARG A 28 -5.03 -7.97 -4.98
N SER A 29 -4.39 -7.87 -3.83
CA SER A 29 -4.17 -6.61 -3.12
C SER A 29 -2.73 -6.19 -3.27
N ARG A 30 -2.52 -4.89 -3.49
CA ARG A 30 -1.23 -4.22 -3.58
C ARG A 30 -1.04 -3.43 -2.30
N GLN A 31 -0.18 -3.88 -1.42
CA GLN A 31 0.23 -3.13 -0.23
C GLN A 31 1.43 -2.26 -0.61
N ILE A 32 1.42 -0.99 -0.23
CA ILE A 32 2.54 -0.09 -0.46
C ILE A 32 2.92 0.66 0.80
N ALA A 33 4.21 0.90 0.97
CA ALA A 33 4.75 1.83 1.93
C ALA A 33 5.30 3.05 1.19
N VAL A 34 4.82 4.25 1.55
CA VAL A 34 5.25 5.50 0.92
C VAL A 34 5.74 6.50 1.95
N ASP A 35 6.57 7.45 1.51
CA ASP A 35 6.94 8.61 2.31
C ASP A 35 5.86 9.70 2.29
N THR A 36 6.15 10.85 2.88
CA THR A 36 5.24 11.99 2.94
C THR A 36 5.02 12.70 1.60
N GLU A 37 5.82 12.39 0.59
CA GLU A 37 5.70 12.91 -0.77
C GLU A 37 4.99 11.92 -1.70
N GLY A 38 4.80 10.68 -1.26
CA GLY A 38 4.18 9.60 -2.02
C GLY A 38 5.17 8.79 -2.85
N ASN A 39 6.46 8.86 -2.52
CA ASN A 39 7.46 7.99 -3.11
C ASN A 39 7.34 6.59 -2.52
N VAL A 40 7.34 5.58 -3.37
CA VAL A 40 7.18 4.18 -2.96
C VAL A 40 8.51 3.62 -2.49
N TRP A 41 8.53 3.09 -1.28
CA TRP A 41 9.69 2.44 -0.67
C TRP A 41 9.57 0.93 -0.64
N ALA A 42 8.38 0.42 -0.43
CA ALA A 42 8.14 -1.02 -0.50
C ALA A 42 6.79 -1.32 -1.13
N VAL A 43 6.73 -2.46 -1.79
CA VAL A 43 5.52 -3.03 -2.39
C VAL A 43 5.44 -4.49 -1.99
N HIS A 44 4.25 -4.94 -1.66
CA HIS A 44 3.93 -6.35 -1.48
C HIS A 44 2.59 -6.68 -2.13
N VAL A 45 2.59 -7.65 -3.03
CA VAL A 45 1.39 -8.07 -3.76
C VAL A 45 0.98 -9.48 -3.35
N HIS A 46 -0.26 -9.63 -2.97
CA HIS A 46 -0.80 -10.88 -2.43
C HIS A 46 -2.25 -11.11 -2.88
N ALA A 47 -2.80 -12.28 -2.59
CA ALA A 47 -4.21 -12.61 -2.87
C ALA A 47 -5.15 -11.63 -2.15
N ALA A 48 -6.20 -11.15 -2.84
CA ALA A 48 -7.10 -10.13 -2.30
C ALA A 48 -7.93 -10.56 -1.09
N ASN A 49 -7.98 -11.84 -0.75
CA ASN A 49 -8.65 -12.36 0.44
C ASN A 49 -7.76 -12.42 1.68
N ASN A 50 -6.46 -12.16 1.56
CA ASN A 50 -5.57 -12.09 2.71
C ASN A 50 -5.87 -10.84 3.55
N ALA A 51 -5.63 -10.92 4.84
CA ALA A 51 -5.93 -9.83 5.76
C ALA A 51 -4.89 -8.71 5.66
N ASP A 52 -5.33 -7.49 5.38
CA ASP A 52 -4.46 -6.31 5.27
C ASP A 52 -3.56 -6.10 6.50
N THR A 53 -4.05 -6.46 7.70
CA THR A 53 -3.27 -6.34 8.94
C THR A 53 -2.11 -7.33 9.04
N VAL A 54 -2.16 -8.46 8.34
CA VAL A 54 -1.06 -9.46 8.29
C VAL A 54 -0.07 -9.07 7.19
N GLU A 55 -0.59 -8.85 5.99
CA GLU A 55 0.24 -8.51 4.84
C GLU A 55 0.89 -7.12 4.97
N GLY A 56 0.26 -6.23 5.74
CA GLY A 56 0.84 -4.95 6.12
C GLY A 56 2.13 -5.08 6.94
N CYS A 57 2.28 -6.14 7.74
CA CYS A 57 3.54 -6.41 8.46
C CYS A 57 4.67 -6.68 7.46
N VAL A 58 4.39 -7.45 6.41
CA VAL A 58 5.40 -7.78 5.38
C VAL A 58 5.90 -6.51 4.68
N VAL A 59 4.99 -5.65 4.21
CA VAL A 59 5.41 -4.41 3.54
C VAL A 59 6.09 -3.43 4.49
N ALA A 60 5.72 -3.42 5.78
CA ALA A 60 6.40 -2.62 6.78
C ALA A 60 7.83 -3.12 7.00
N ASP A 61 8.04 -4.42 7.14
CA ASP A 61 9.36 -5.03 7.32
C ASP A 61 10.26 -4.75 6.12
N LEU A 62 9.75 -4.90 4.89
CA LEU A 62 10.48 -4.57 3.66
C LEU A 62 10.92 -3.11 3.62
N ALA A 63 10.05 -2.17 4.00
CA ALA A 63 10.38 -0.75 3.98
C ALA A 63 11.33 -0.35 5.11
N LEU A 64 11.12 -0.88 6.32
CA LEU A 64 11.85 -0.47 7.52
C LEU A 64 13.24 -1.08 7.60
N ALA A 65 13.49 -2.22 6.93
CA ALA A 65 14.81 -2.83 6.85
C ALA A 65 15.86 -1.86 6.29
N ASP A 66 15.48 -1.02 5.32
CA ASP A 66 16.38 -0.09 4.63
C ASP A 66 16.25 1.36 5.13
N LEU A 67 15.18 1.70 5.83
CA LEU A 67 14.84 3.09 6.18
C LEU A 67 14.97 3.38 7.68
N GLN A 68 16.18 3.56 8.16
CA GLN A 68 16.46 3.89 9.56
C GLN A 68 15.99 5.30 9.99
N THR A 69 15.60 6.15 9.07
CA THR A 69 15.14 7.53 9.37
C THR A 69 13.64 7.62 9.65
N VAL A 70 12.88 6.55 9.48
CA VAL A 70 11.45 6.51 9.78
C VAL A 70 11.24 6.62 11.29
N ARG A 71 10.39 7.55 11.71
CA ARG A 71 10.05 7.78 13.13
C ARG A 71 8.65 7.31 13.49
N GLY A 72 7.80 7.10 12.50
CA GLY A 72 6.44 6.64 12.73
C GLY A 72 5.76 6.15 11.47
N VAL A 73 4.73 5.35 11.67
CA VAL A 73 3.94 4.74 10.60
C VAL A 73 2.48 5.15 10.76
N CYS A 74 1.87 5.59 9.67
CA CYS A 74 0.45 5.88 9.60
C CYS A 74 -0.24 4.83 8.72
N ALA A 75 -1.35 4.29 9.18
CA ALA A 75 -2.18 3.35 8.43
C ALA A 75 -3.67 3.55 8.78
N ASP A 76 -4.57 2.94 8.01
CA ASP A 76 -6.00 3.04 8.27
C ASP A 76 -6.45 2.07 9.39
N LYS A 77 -7.75 2.14 9.75
CA LYS A 77 -8.34 1.30 10.80
C LYS A 77 -8.29 -0.20 10.50
N GLY A 78 -8.11 -0.60 9.24
CA GLY A 78 -7.96 -1.98 8.82
C GLY A 78 -6.66 -2.61 9.33
N TYR A 79 -5.70 -1.79 9.74
CA TYR A 79 -4.39 -2.21 10.27
C TYR A 79 -4.30 -2.27 11.79
N ARG A 80 -5.44 -2.24 12.49
CA ARG A 80 -5.49 -2.44 13.96
C ARG A 80 -5.07 -3.86 14.35
N GLY A 81 -4.65 -4.03 15.57
CA GLY A 81 -4.29 -5.34 16.13
C GLY A 81 -2.90 -5.80 15.70
N THR A 82 -2.81 -6.84 14.88
CA THR A 82 -1.54 -7.48 14.51
C THR A 82 -0.53 -6.51 13.96
N PHE A 83 -0.88 -5.73 12.95
CA PHE A 83 0.02 -4.74 12.36
C PHE A 83 0.47 -3.68 13.38
N PHE A 84 -0.47 -3.11 14.13
CA PHE A 84 -0.16 -2.10 15.14
C PHE A 84 0.88 -2.61 16.13
N ASN A 85 0.67 -3.82 16.70
CA ASN A 85 1.58 -4.41 17.66
C ASN A 85 2.93 -4.76 17.02
N HIS A 86 2.92 -5.29 15.80
CA HIS A 86 4.14 -5.64 15.06
C HIS A 86 5.07 -4.43 14.87
N VAL A 87 4.53 -3.31 14.42
CA VAL A 87 5.33 -2.10 14.19
C VAL A 87 5.73 -1.43 15.49
N ARG A 88 4.80 -1.29 16.45
CA ARG A 88 5.09 -0.66 17.76
C ARG A 88 6.11 -1.46 18.56
N ASP A 89 5.92 -2.77 18.68
CA ASP A 89 6.70 -3.62 19.59
C ASP A 89 7.95 -4.20 18.90
N GLY A 90 7.86 -4.51 17.61
CA GLY A 90 8.97 -5.03 16.83
C GLY A 90 9.96 -3.94 16.40
N TRP A 91 9.46 -2.89 15.79
CA TRP A 91 10.29 -1.80 15.25
C TRP A 91 10.47 -0.62 16.21
N LYS A 92 9.74 -0.59 17.34
CA LYS A 92 9.79 0.50 18.35
C LYS A 92 9.46 1.87 17.74
N LEU A 93 8.52 1.90 16.80
CA LEU A 93 8.09 3.12 16.11
C LEU A 93 6.71 3.56 16.61
N ASP A 94 6.45 4.85 16.52
CA ASP A 94 5.11 5.39 16.72
C ASP A 94 4.17 4.90 15.61
N VAL A 95 3.00 4.40 16.00
CA VAL A 95 1.98 3.94 15.05
C VAL A 95 0.72 4.76 15.19
N HIS A 96 0.35 5.46 14.15
CA HIS A 96 -0.89 6.21 14.07
C HIS A 96 -1.90 5.46 13.18
N ILE A 97 -2.95 4.93 13.81
CA ILE A 97 -4.05 4.30 13.08
C ILE A 97 -5.16 5.35 12.91
N SER A 98 -5.34 5.79 11.68
CA SER A 98 -6.40 6.73 11.36
C SER A 98 -7.79 6.08 11.46
N GLY A 99 -8.74 6.79 12.06
CA GLY A 99 -10.11 6.32 12.20
C GLY A 99 -10.97 7.40 12.83
N ARG A 100 -12.16 7.63 12.30
CA ARG A 100 -13.10 8.59 12.85
C ARG A 100 -13.42 8.26 14.31
N GLU A 101 -12.88 9.01 15.23
CA GLU A 101 -13.39 9.16 16.59
C GLU A 101 -14.02 10.56 16.66
N GLY A 102 -15.28 10.68 16.19
CA GLY A 102 -16.01 11.95 16.28
C GLY A 102 -17.05 12.14 15.20
N LYS A 103 -18.05 12.96 15.49
CA LYS A 103 -19.08 13.42 14.54
C LYS A 103 -18.52 14.66 13.81
N GLY A 104 -17.93 14.47 12.62
CA GLY A 104 -17.45 15.58 11.78
C GLY A 104 -16.54 15.09 10.65
N PHE A 105 -16.35 15.93 9.63
CA PHE A 105 -15.35 15.74 8.59
C PHE A 105 -14.03 16.29 9.14
N GLU A 106 -13.12 15.41 9.57
CA GLU A 106 -11.76 15.76 9.87
C GLU A 106 -10.87 15.28 8.70
N VAL A 107 -10.13 16.21 8.11
CA VAL A 107 -9.12 15.87 7.10
C VAL A 107 -7.99 15.17 7.86
N GLU A 108 -7.89 13.87 7.73
CA GLU A 108 -6.80 13.11 8.33
C GLU A 108 -5.47 13.53 7.70
N PRO A 109 -4.55 14.14 8.49
CA PRO A 109 -3.29 14.61 7.94
C PRO A 109 -2.52 13.43 7.33
N LYS A 110 -2.12 13.59 6.05
CA LYS A 110 -1.22 12.70 5.31
C LYS A 110 -1.83 11.47 4.64
N ARG A 111 -2.97 10.92 5.04
CA ARG A 111 -3.57 9.74 4.40
C ARG A 111 -3.83 9.92 2.90
N TRP A 112 -4.25 11.12 2.50
CA TRP A 112 -4.47 11.45 1.10
C TRP A 112 -3.24 11.21 0.21
N VAL A 113 -2.03 11.17 0.78
CA VAL A 113 -0.78 10.96 0.03
C VAL A 113 -0.73 9.55 -0.56
N VAL A 114 -1.03 8.51 0.24
CA VAL A 114 -1.03 7.14 -0.27
C VAL A 114 -2.20 6.91 -1.22
N GLU A 115 -3.36 7.50 -0.96
CA GLU A 115 -4.51 7.45 -1.88
C GLU A 115 -4.18 8.12 -3.22
N ARG A 116 -3.48 9.27 -3.21
CA ARG A 116 -2.96 9.94 -4.40
C ARG A 116 -1.98 9.04 -5.16
N THR A 117 -1.10 8.33 -4.47
CA THR A 117 -0.15 7.41 -5.09
C THR A 117 -0.88 6.29 -5.83
N PHE A 118 -1.91 5.69 -5.24
CA PHE A 118 -2.76 4.72 -5.95
C PHE A 118 -3.49 5.34 -7.14
N SER A 119 -3.93 6.59 -7.04
CA SER A 119 -4.55 7.30 -8.16
C SER A 119 -3.58 7.45 -9.35
N TRP A 120 -2.31 7.74 -9.09
CA TRP A 120 -1.28 7.76 -10.15
C TRP A 120 -1.08 6.40 -10.80
N PHE A 121 -1.12 5.31 -10.04
CA PHE A 121 -1.05 3.94 -10.60
C PHE A 121 -2.26 3.63 -11.48
N ASN A 122 -3.46 4.03 -11.07
CA ASN A 122 -4.67 3.84 -11.87
C ASN A 122 -4.61 4.57 -13.22
N GLY A 123 -3.89 5.69 -13.31
CA GLY A 123 -3.60 6.40 -14.55
C GLY A 123 -2.64 5.66 -15.50
N GLN A 124 -1.91 4.67 -15.01
CA GLN A 124 -1.03 3.84 -15.82
C GLN A 124 -1.81 2.66 -16.41
N ARG A 125 -1.88 2.58 -17.75
CA ARG A 125 -2.64 1.50 -18.43
C ARG A 125 -2.28 0.10 -17.92
N ARG A 126 -0.99 -0.15 -17.67
CA ARG A 126 -0.50 -1.46 -17.20
C ARG A 126 -0.90 -1.79 -15.76
N LEU A 127 -1.21 -0.78 -14.94
CA LEU A 127 -1.61 -0.94 -13.55
C LEU A 127 -3.12 -0.79 -13.30
N SER A 128 -3.92 -0.50 -14.34
CA SER A 128 -5.39 -0.40 -14.22
C SER A 128 -6.05 -1.70 -13.75
N LYS A 129 -5.40 -2.81 -14.02
CA LYS A 129 -5.64 -4.15 -13.46
C LYS A 129 -4.28 -4.77 -13.16
N ASP A 130 -4.26 -5.94 -12.57
CA ASP A 130 -3.08 -6.77 -12.49
C ASP A 130 -3.07 -7.75 -13.67
N TYR A 131 -2.16 -7.54 -14.60
CA TYR A 131 -2.01 -8.35 -15.81
C TYR A 131 -0.92 -9.41 -15.68
N GLU A 132 -0.18 -9.39 -14.58
CA GLU A 132 0.98 -10.24 -14.39
C GLU A 132 0.57 -11.64 -13.92
N LYS A 133 1.37 -12.64 -14.32
CA LYS A 133 1.13 -14.02 -13.92
C LYS A 133 1.46 -14.23 -12.44
N ASP A 134 2.61 -13.77 -12.01
CA ASP A 134 3.11 -13.88 -10.64
C ASP A 134 3.12 -12.55 -9.90
N THR A 135 3.21 -12.59 -8.58
CA THR A 135 3.18 -11.40 -7.71
C THR A 135 4.46 -10.58 -7.82
N THR A 136 5.61 -11.23 -8.02
CA THR A 136 6.91 -10.55 -8.15
C THR A 136 6.96 -9.66 -9.39
N SER A 137 6.44 -10.13 -10.52
CA SER A 137 6.29 -9.31 -11.74
C SER A 137 5.31 -8.15 -11.51
N SER A 138 4.24 -8.38 -10.74
CA SER A 138 3.29 -7.31 -10.38
C SER A 138 3.97 -6.23 -9.54
N GLU A 139 4.77 -6.60 -8.55
CA GLU A 139 5.56 -5.67 -7.73
C GLU A 139 6.56 -4.88 -8.58
N ALA A 140 7.28 -5.57 -9.48
CA ALA A 140 8.23 -4.94 -10.40
C ALA A 140 7.55 -3.88 -11.29
N MET A 141 6.33 -4.13 -11.77
CA MET A 141 5.58 -3.16 -12.57
C MET A 141 5.20 -1.91 -11.77
N ILE A 142 4.90 -2.05 -10.47
CA ILE A 142 4.63 -0.91 -9.58
C ILE A 142 5.91 -0.09 -9.37
N TYR A 143 7.05 -0.74 -9.14
CA TYR A 143 8.34 -0.04 -9.02
C TYR A 143 8.71 0.70 -10.32
N ILE A 144 8.54 0.07 -11.49
CA ILE A 144 8.80 0.72 -12.79
C ILE A 144 7.93 1.97 -12.97
N ALA A 145 6.64 1.88 -12.62
CA ALA A 145 5.75 3.03 -12.68
C ALA A 145 6.17 4.15 -11.72
N SER A 146 6.61 3.79 -10.51
CA SER A 146 7.12 4.74 -9.52
C SER A 146 8.41 5.42 -9.99
N ILE A 147 9.36 4.67 -10.53
CA ILE A 147 10.61 5.19 -11.11
C ILE A 147 10.30 6.12 -12.30
N SER A 148 9.41 5.69 -13.20
CA SER A 148 8.99 6.53 -14.33
C SER A 148 8.41 7.87 -13.89
N ARG A 149 7.65 7.89 -12.79
CA ARG A 149 7.13 9.12 -12.19
C ARG A 149 8.25 10.01 -11.66
N LEU A 150 9.20 9.44 -10.92
CA LEU A 150 10.34 10.17 -10.37
C LEU A 150 11.21 10.79 -11.47
N VAL A 151 11.52 10.03 -12.53
CA VAL A 151 12.38 10.45 -13.65
C VAL A 151 11.71 11.54 -14.49
N ARG A 152 10.40 11.46 -14.73
CA ARG A 152 9.67 12.50 -15.48
C ARG A 152 9.63 13.84 -14.74
N GLY A 153 10.17 13.83 -13.55
CA GLY A 153 10.35 15.01 -12.76
C GLY A 153 9.05 15.61 -12.31
N HIS A 154 9.05 16.20 -11.24
CA HIS A 154 8.28 17.23 -10.65
C HIS A 154 7.52 18.20 -11.61
N SER A 155 7.29 17.79 -12.87
CA SER A 155 6.65 18.57 -13.92
C SER A 155 5.11 18.38 -13.91
N PHE A 156 4.52 18.33 -12.72
CA PHE A 156 3.09 18.55 -12.55
C PHE A 156 2.91 19.69 -11.53
N ASN A 157 3.12 20.90 -12.02
CA ASN A 157 2.51 22.08 -11.43
C ASN A 157 1.04 22.11 -11.80
#